data_842c550c003b75c0afb2b831391b0281
#
_entry.id   842c550c003b75c0afb2b831391b0281
#
_cell.length_a   1.000
_cell.length_b   1.000
_cell.length_c   1.000
_cell.angle_alpha   90.00
_cell.angle_beta   90.00
_cell.angle_gamma   90.00
#
_symmetry.space_group_name_H-M   'P 1'
#
loop_
_entity.id
_entity.type
_entity.pdbx_description
1 polymer ?
#
loop_
_entity_poly.entity_id
_entity_poly.type
_entity_poly.pdbx_seq_one_letter_code
_entity_poly.pdbx_strand_id
1 'polypeptide(L)'
;MTVQTNNAVRIEKWDERGLDLLRRCNTPAMTEYIGGPESEQKLLLRHQRYLGYWNGGEKAWPFQAFVGDDVAASLSFWESEWDGQEVYEAGWATVPEFQGRGVATKALTLVLEHARQANAHRWVVAFPSRDNAASNAVCRRAGFQMFGPCEVEYPPGTTMESNDWRFDLRA
;
A
#
# COMPACT_ATOMS: atom_id res chain seq x y z
N MET A 1 31.72 -20.15 -1.02
CA MET A 1 31.33 -18.76 -1.27
C MET A 1 29.84 -18.64 -0.99
N THR A 2 29.48 -18.06 0.13
CA THR A 2 28.09 -17.77 0.48
C THR A 2 27.65 -16.58 -0.36
N VAL A 3 26.77 -16.81 -1.33
CA VAL A 3 26.12 -15.71 -2.05
C VAL A 3 25.23 -15.01 -1.03
N GLN A 4 25.65 -13.87 -0.53
CA GLN A 4 24.77 -12.96 0.20
C GLN A 4 23.74 -12.46 -0.82
N THR A 5 22.57 -13.06 -0.82
CA THR A 5 21.41 -12.51 -1.50
C THR A 5 21.11 -11.17 -0.82
N ASN A 6 21.35 -10.10 -1.55
CA ASN A 6 21.07 -8.75 -1.07
C ASN A 6 19.54 -8.60 -0.91
N ASN A 7 19.03 -8.91 0.28
CA ASN A 7 17.61 -8.80 0.63
C ASN A 7 17.19 -7.34 0.94
N ALA A 8 17.97 -6.36 0.49
CA ALA A 8 17.65 -4.97 0.68
C ALA A 8 16.38 -4.60 -0.11
N VAL A 9 15.41 -4.05 0.57
CA VAL A 9 14.20 -3.50 -0.03
C VAL A 9 14.45 -2.03 -0.34
N ARG A 10 14.13 -1.60 -1.56
CA ARG A 10 14.08 -0.19 -1.95
C ARG A 10 12.73 0.13 -2.56
N ILE A 11 12.36 1.39 -2.58
CA ILE A 11 11.17 1.87 -3.28
C ILE A 11 11.56 2.87 -4.36
N GLU A 12 10.80 2.87 -5.45
CA GLU A 12 10.94 3.81 -6.55
C GLU A 12 9.56 4.35 -6.91
N LYS A 13 9.52 5.57 -7.44
CA LYS A 13 8.30 6.16 -7.98
C LYS A 13 7.71 5.25 -9.04
N TRP A 14 6.38 5.22 -9.10
CA TRP A 14 5.65 4.43 -10.09
C TRP A 14 6.09 4.78 -11.51
N ASP A 15 6.40 3.78 -12.30
CA ASP A 15 6.79 3.89 -13.70
C ASP A 15 6.13 2.81 -14.57
N GLU A 16 6.56 2.66 -15.82
CA GLU A 16 5.97 1.75 -16.80
C GLU A 16 6.00 0.26 -16.36
N ARG A 17 6.91 -0.13 -15.48
CA ARG A 17 6.99 -1.50 -14.94
C ARG A 17 5.79 -1.84 -14.04
N GLY A 18 5.07 -0.83 -13.56
CA GLY A 18 3.96 -0.99 -12.63
C GLY A 18 2.74 -1.73 -13.21
N LEU A 19 2.53 -1.70 -14.51
CA LEU A 19 1.39 -2.40 -15.11
C LEU A 19 1.49 -3.92 -14.91
N ASP A 20 2.66 -4.49 -15.13
CA ASP A 20 2.89 -5.92 -14.89
C ASP A 20 2.69 -6.26 -13.41
N LEU A 21 3.18 -5.39 -12.52
CA LEU A 21 2.95 -5.55 -11.08
C LEU A 21 1.46 -5.56 -10.72
N LEU A 22 0.66 -4.66 -11.26
CA LEU A 22 -0.80 -4.65 -11.04
C LEU A 22 -1.45 -5.95 -11.50
N ARG A 23 -1.05 -6.48 -12.65
CA ARG A 23 -1.54 -7.77 -13.16
C ARG A 23 -1.19 -8.92 -12.23
N ARG A 24 0.04 -8.97 -11.75
CA ARG A 24 0.53 -10.01 -10.82
C ARG A 24 -0.19 -9.95 -9.46
N CYS A 25 -0.63 -8.79 -9.04
CA CYS A 25 -1.42 -8.60 -7.81
C CYS A 25 -2.92 -8.82 -8.00
N ASN A 26 -3.40 -9.01 -9.24
CA ASN A 26 -4.82 -9.11 -9.57
C ASN A 26 -5.32 -10.56 -9.65
N THR A 27 -4.93 -11.38 -8.72
CA THR A 27 -5.36 -12.79 -8.62
C THR A 27 -6.53 -12.93 -7.62
N PRO A 28 -7.34 -14.00 -7.71
CA PRO A 28 -8.40 -14.25 -6.71
C PRO A 28 -7.87 -14.27 -5.28
N ALA A 29 -6.73 -14.91 -5.04
CA ALA A 29 -6.14 -14.98 -3.70
C ALA A 29 -5.70 -13.62 -3.18
N MET A 30 -5.08 -12.77 -4.02
CA MET A 30 -4.59 -11.47 -3.62
C MET A 30 -5.69 -10.41 -3.48
N THR A 31 -6.83 -10.62 -4.10
CA THR A 31 -7.97 -9.69 -4.08
C THR A 31 -9.15 -10.17 -3.23
N GLU A 32 -8.96 -11.25 -2.47
CA GLU A 32 -9.99 -11.90 -1.66
C GLU A 32 -10.72 -10.92 -0.73
N TYR A 33 -10.00 -10.01 -0.10
CA TYR A 33 -10.57 -9.06 0.86
C TYR A 33 -10.96 -7.71 0.24
N ILE A 34 -10.83 -7.54 -1.07
CA ILE A 34 -11.06 -6.26 -1.74
C ILE A 34 -12.01 -6.36 -2.94
N GLY A 35 -12.85 -7.38 -2.97
CA GLY A 35 -13.91 -7.52 -3.96
C GLY A 35 -13.58 -8.40 -5.16
N GLY A 36 -12.45 -9.11 -5.15
CA GLY A 36 -12.03 -9.98 -6.24
C GLY A 36 -11.27 -9.27 -7.36
N PRO A 37 -10.81 -10.03 -8.39
CA PRO A 37 -10.04 -9.48 -9.48
C PRO A 37 -10.79 -8.40 -10.28
N GLU A 38 -10.05 -7.38 -10.68
CA GLU A 38 -10.55 -6.34 -11.56
C GLU A 38 -10.32 -6.69 -13.04
N SER A 39 -11.06 -6.03 -13.94
CA SER A 39 -10.86 -6.17 -15.39
C SER A 39 -9.52 -5.56 -15.81
N GLU A 40 -8.98 -6.06 -16.93
CA GLU A 40 -7.76 -5.50 -17.54
C GLU A 40 -7.90 -3.99 -17.82
N GLN A 41 -9.07 -3.56 -18.28
CA GLN A 41 -9.33 -2.14 -18.52
C GLN A 41 -9.18 -1.29 -17.25
N LYS A 42 -9.66 -1.78 -16.10
CA LYS A 42 -9.50 -1.08 -14.81
C LYS A 42 -8.04 -1.01 -14.38
N LEU A 43 -7.26 -2.07 -14.62
CA LEU A 43 -5.82 -2.06 -14.33
C LEU A 43 -5.08 -1.04 -15.20
N LEU A 44 -5.39 -0.98 -16.50
CA LEU A 44 -4.80 0.01 -17.41
C LEU A 44 -5.11 1.44 -16.99
N LEU A 45 -6.36 1.73 -16.64
CA LEU A 45 -6.77 3.05 -16.16
C LEU A 45 -6.07 3.42 -14.85
N ARG A 46 -5.93 2.46 -13.92
CA ARG A 46 -5.19 2.68 -12.68
C ARG A 46 -3.72 2.96 -12.94
N HIS A 47 -3.09 2.21 -13.82
CA HIS A 47 -1.70 2.42 -14.19
C HIS A 47 -1.46 3.80 -14.78
N GLN A 48 -2.31 4.24 -15.73
CA GLN A 48 -2.24 5.58 -16.30
C GLN A 48 -2.40 6.68 -15.24
N ARG A 49 -3.35 6.49 -14.32
CA ARG A 49 -3.56 7.42 -13.20
C ARG A 49 -2.34 7.50 -12.29
N TYR A 50 -1.73 6.37 -11.96
CA TYR A 50 -0.54 6.31 -11.12
C TYR A 50 0.67 6.99 -11.77
N LEU A 51 0.86 6.81 -13.07
CA LEU A 51 1.88 7.55 -13.81
C LEU A 51 1.66 9.07 -13.75
N GLY A 52 0.39 9.50 -13.82
CA GLY A 52 0.01 10.91 -13.77
C GLY A 52 0.25 11.59 -12.43
N TYR A 53 0.15 10.87 -11.32
CA TYR A 53 0.29 11.46 -9.98
C TYR A 53 1.67 12.10 -9.74
N TRP A 54 2.72 11.56 -10.31
CA TRP A 54 4.07 12.11 -10.18
C TRP A 54 4.32 13.35 -11.05
N ASN A 55 3.39 13.73 -11.91
CA ASN A 55 3.47 14.92 -12.75
C ASN A 55 2.86 16.19 -12.13
N GLY A 56 2.55 16.15 -10.83
CA GLY A 56 2.23 17.34 -10.03
C GLY A 56 0.76 17.74 -9.97
N GLY A 57 -0.18 16.89 -10.36
CA GLY A 57 -1.59 17.24 -10.40
C GLY A 57 -2.46 16.72 -9.26
N GLU A 58 -2.04 15.66 -8.59
CA GLU A 58 -2.90 14.98 -7.63
C GLU A 58 -2.17 14.63 -6.34
N LYS A 59 -2.95 14.44 -5.29
CA LYS A 59 -2.46 14.23 -3.94
C LYS A 59 -2.36 12.73 -3.62
N ALA A 60 -1.56 12.02 -4.40
CA ALA A 60 -1.26 10.61 -4.21
C ALA A 60 0.16 10.29 -4.67
N TRP A 61 0.79 9.33 -4.00
CA TRP A 61 2.18 8.94 -4.18
C TRP A 61 2.29 7.42 -4.31
N PRO A 62 2.13 6.89 -5.54
CA PRO A 62 2.30 5.46 -5.80
C PRO A 62 3.78 5.10 -5.99
N PHE A 63 4.18 3.97 -5.42
CA PHE A 63 5.52 3.40 -5.46
C PHE A 63 5.52 1.95 -5.89
N GLN A 64 6.65 1.52 -6.41
CA GLN A 64 7.02 0.12 -6.57
C GLN A 64 8.13 -0.21 -5.58
N ALA A 65 8.03 -1.34 -4.90
CA ALA A 65 9.11 -1.87 -4.07
C ALA A 65 9.88 -2.96 -4.81
N PHE A 66 11.18 -2.97 -4.61
CA PHE A 66 12.11 -3.89 -5.25
C PHE A 66 12.91 -4.66 -4.20
N VAL A 67 13.19 -5.92 -4.51
CA VAL A 67 14.17 -6.74 -3.83
C VAL A 67 15.22 -7.12 -4.86
N GLY A 68 16.42 -6.55 -4.76
CA GLY A 68 17.36 -6.61 -5.89
C GLY A 68 16.75 -5.92 -7.11
N ASP A 69 16.73 -6.62 -8.24
CA ASP A 69 16.14 -6.11 -9.49
C ASP A 69 14.67 -6.53 -9.69
N ASP A 70 14.14 -7.34 -8.78
CA ASP A 70 12.79 -7.87 -8.88
C ASP A 70 11.77 -6.93 -8.27
N VAL A 71 10.69 -6.65 -9.00
CA VAL A 71 9.55 -5.90 -8.50
C VAL A 71 8.75 -6.78 -7.56
N ALA A 72 8.61 -6.38 -6.31
CA ALA A 72 8.07 -7.22 -5.23
C ALA A 72 6.72 -6.74 -4.68
N ALA A 73 6.45 -5.45 -4.69
CA ALA A 73 5.23 -4.90 -4.10
C ALA A 73 4.83 -3.57 -4.71
N SER A 74 3.54 -3.30 -4.63
CA SER A 74 2.91 -2.00 -4.89
C SER A 74 2.54 -1.37 -3.56
N LEU A 75 2.90 -0.10 -3.37
CA LEU A 75 2.49 0.68 -2.20
C LEU A 75 2.14 2.09 -2.63
N SER A 76 1.22 2.70 -1.91
CA SER A 76 0.91 4.11 -2.10
C SER A 76 0.41 4.73 -0.81
N PHE A 77 0.53 6.04 -0.73
CA PHE A 77 -0.25 6.84 0.20
C PHE A 77 -0.91 7.99 -0.56
N TRP A 78 -2.03 8.46 -0.05
CA TRP A 78 -2.80 9.52 -0.68
C TRP A 78 -3.51 10.35 0.38
N GLU A 79 -3.91 11.55 -0.01
CA GLU A 79 -4.72 12.40 0.86
C GLU A 79 -6.14 11.85 1.00
N SER A 80 -6.65 11.84 2.21
CA SER A 80 -7.96 11.32 2.57
C SER A 80 -8.53 12.09 3.76
N GLU A 81 -9.74 11.77 4.14
CA GLU A 81 -10.38 12.26 5.34
C GLU A 81 -10.84 11.07 6.19
N TRP A 82 -10.58 11.12 7.48
CA TRP A 82 -11.02 10.10 8.42
C TRP A 82 -11.34 10.72 9.77
N ASP A 83 -12.48 10.34 10.33
CA ASP A 83 -12.91 10.81 11.67
C ASP A 83 -12.92 12.35 11.78
N GLY A 84 -13.37 13.03 10.72
CA GLY A 84 -13.43 14.49 10.64
C GLY A 84 -12.08 15.19 10.50
N GLN A 85 -11.01 14.46 10.19
CA GLN A 85 -9.65 15.00 10.02
C GLN A 85 -9.10 14.69 8.64
N GLU A 86 -8.33 15.64 8.09
CA GLU A 86 -7.50 15.38 6.92
C GLU A 86 -6.31 14.51 7.33
N VAL A 87 -6.12 13.40 6.62
CA VAL A 87 -5.10 12.39 6.87
C VAL A 87 -4.47 11.91 5.56
N TYR A 88 -3.36 11.18 5.67
CA TYR A 88 -2.95 10.28 4.59
C TYR A 88 -3.57 8.91 4.83
N GLU A 89 -3.92 8.22 3.76
CA GLU A 89 -4.27 6.80 3.79
C GLU A 89 -3.23 6.01 3.01
N ALA A 90 -2.87 4.82 3.48
CA ALA A 90 -1.89 3.96 2.83
C ALA A 90 -2.48 2.61 2.46
N GLY A 91 -1.99 2.06 1.34
CA GLY A 91 -2.34 0.72 0.86
C GLY A 91 -1.14 0.03 0.25
N TRP A 92 -1.16 -1.30 0.23
CA TRP A 92 -0.08 -2.13 -0.30
C TRP A 92 -0.55 -3.48 -0.79
N ALA A 93 0.22 -4.06 -1.70
CA ALA A 93 0.07 -5.44 -2.16
C ALA A 93 1.45 -6.01 -2.49
N THR A 94 1.78 -7.17 -1.94
CA THR A 94 3.04 -7.88 -2.20
C THR A 94 2.77 -9.08 -3.08
N VAL A 95 3.53 -9.25 -4.17
CA VAL A 95 3.39 -10.41 -5.03
C VAL A 95 3.70 -11.71 -4.26
N PRO A 96 3.04 -12.83 -4.60
CA PRO A 96 3.13 -14.06 -3.81
C PRO A 96 4.55 -14.54 -3.52
N GLU A 97 5.47 -14.41 -4.47
CA GLU A 97 6.86 -14.88 -4.35
C GLU A 97 7.65 -14.14 -3.26
N PHE A 98 7.21 -12.94 -2.89
CA PHE A 98 7.87 -12.10 -1.90
C PHE A 98 7.09 -11.97 -0.59
N GLN A 99 5.96 -12.67 -0.44
CA GLN A 99 5.19 -12.68 0.81
C GLN A 99 5.93 -13.45 1.90
N GLY A 100 5.68 -13.08 3.17
CA GLY A 100 6.29 -13.74 4.32
C GLY A 100 7.78 -13.46 4.53
N ARG A 101 8.35 -12.48 3.85
CA ARG A 101 9.77 -12.09 3.93
C ARG A 101 10.01 -10.71 4.56
N GLY A 102 8.98 -10.07 5.07
CA GLY A 102 9.06 -8.73 5.63
C GLY A 102 9.17 -7.60 4.61
N VAL A 103 8.95 -7.87 3.32
CA VAL A 103 9.06 -6.88 2.25
C VAL A 103 8.05 -5.75 2.42
N ALA A 104 6.78 -6.08 2.66
CA ALA A 104 5.72 -5.08 2.85
C ALA A 104 6.03 -4.15 4.03
N THR A 105 6.48 -4.69 5.16
CA THR A 105 6.83 -3.90 6.35
C THR A 105 8.00 -2.95 6.07
N LYS A 106 9.06 -3.44 5.45
CA LYS A 106 10.23 -2.61 5.11
C LYS A 106 9.89 -1.54 4.09
N ALA A 107 9.15 -1.89 3.04
CA ALA A 107 8.71 -0.95 2.01
C ALA A 107 7.77 0.11 2.60
N LEU A 108 6.82 -0.28 3.45
CA LEU A 108 5.91 0.65 4.11
C LEU A 108 6.67 1.65 5.00
N THR A 109 7.70 1.21 5.71
CA THR A 109 8.56 2.10 6.50
C THR A 109 9.20 3.19 5.62
N LEU A 110 9.66 2.84 4.43
CA LEU A 110 10.22 3.79 3.47
C LEU A 110 9.15 4.75 2.93
N VAL A 111 7.96 4.24 2.65
CA VAL A 111 6.81 5.07 2.22
C VAL A 111 6.39 6.06 3.30
N LEU A 112 6.38 5.64 4.57
CA LEU A 112 6.07 6.52 5.70
C LEU A 112 7.08 7.67 5.82
N GLU A 113 8.34 7.45 5.48
CA GLU A 113 9.34 8.52 5.45
C GLU A 113 9.02 9.56 4.35
N HIS A 114 8.57 9.13 3.19
CA HIS A 114 8.06 10.05 2.17
C HIS A 114 6.83 10.84 2.64
N ALA A 115 5.90 10.19 3.33
CA ALA A 115 4.74 10.87 3.92
C ALA A 115 5.16 11.91 4.97
N ARG A 116 6.17 11.59 5.78
CA ARG A 116 6.75 12.56 6.74
C ARG A 116 7.34 13.78 6.04
N GLN A 117 8.06 13.58 4.94
CA GLN A 117 8.63 14.66 4.14
C GLN A 117 7.57 15.53 3.46
N ALA A 118 6.46 14.94 3.01
CA ALA A 118 5.33 15.67 2.44
C ALA A 118 4.66 16.59 3.48
N ASN A 119 4.64 16.18 4.75
CA ASN A 119 4.34 16.99 5.95
C ASN A 119 3.02 17.79 5.90
N ALA A 120 2.02 17.38 5.14
CA ALA A 120 0.73 18.05 5.14
C ALA A 120 -0.17 17.58 6.28
N HIS A 121 -0.09 16.31 6.66
CA HIS A 121 -0.94 15.71 7.69
C HIS A 121 -0.11 15.02 8.78
N ARG A 122 -0.70 14.89 9.97
CA ARG A 122 -0.07 14.21 11.09
C ARG A 122 -0.18 12.69 10.99
N TRP A 123 -1.31 12.20 10.51
CA TRP A 123 -1.64 10.78 10.58
C TRP A 123 -1.58 10.11 9.22
N VAL A 124 -1.05 8.89 9.20
CA VAL A 124 -1.28 7.93 8.12
C VAL A 124 -2.21 6.85 8.65
N VAL A 125 -3.32 6.63 7.97
CA VAL A 125 -4.30 5.60 8.32
C VAL A 125 -4.23 4.44 7.33
N ALA A 126 -4.58 3.24 7.79
CA ALA A 126 -4.73 2.06 6.96
C ALA A 126 -5.91 1.24 7.46
N PHE A 127 -6.67 0.66 6.53
CA PHE A 127 -7.92 -0.03 6.82
C PHE A 127 -7.92 -1.46 6.25
N PRO A 128 -7.02 -2.35 6.68
CA PRO A 128 -7.10 -3.74 6.24
C PRO A 128 -8.41 -4.37 6.73
N SER A 129 -8.98 -5.28 5.92
CA SER A 129 -10.07 -6.12 6.38
C SER A 129 -9.69 -6.78 7.72
N ARG A 130 -10.65 -6.91 8.61
CA ARG A 130 -10.45 -7.58 9.92
C ARG A 130 -9.94 -9.00 9.76
N ASP A 131 -10.33 -9.68 8.68
CA ASP A 131 -9.95 -11.06 8.39
C ASP A 131 -8.59 -11.18 7.69
N ASN A 132 -8.01 -10.07 7.22
CA ASN A 132 -6.72 -10.06 6.56
C ASN A 132 -5.57 -10.04 7.58
N ALA A 133 -5.24 -11.20 8.14
CA ALA A 133 -4.21 -11.33 9.16
C ALA A 133 -2.84 -10.80 8.71
N ALA A 134 -2.47 -11.01 7.44
CA ALA A 134 -1.18 -10.58 6.90
C ALA A 134 -1.06 -9.05 6.88
N SER A 135 -2.07 -8.32 6.38
CA SER A 135 -2.05 -6.85 6.34
C SER A 135 -2.14 -6.23 7.74
N ASN A 136 -2.92 -6.82 8.65
CA ASN A 136 -2.94 -6.36 10.05
C ASN A 136 -1.58 -6.55 10.73
N ALA A 137 -0.86 -7.64 10.44
CA ALA A 137 0.49 -7.85 10.94
C ALA A 137 1.49 -6.83 10.38
N VAL A 138 1.37 -6.44 9.12
CA VAL A 138 2.18 -5.37 8.51
C VAL A 138 1.96 -4.05 9.24
N CYS A 139 0.73 -3.66 9.51
CA CYS A 139 0.42 -2.45 10.29
C CYS A 139 1.12 -2.46 11.65
N ARG A 140 0.98 -3.55 12.38
CA ARG A 140 1.59 -3.69 13.71
C ARG A 140 3.12 -3.58 13.66
N ARG A 141 3.75 -4.30 12.73
CA ARG A 141 5.22 -4.33 12.58
C ARG A 141 5.79 -3.02 12.08
N ALA A 142 5.05 -2.27 11.28
CA ALA A 142 5.45 -0.95 10.80
C ALA A 142 5.27 0.16 11.85
N GLY A 143 4.67 -0.14 13.01
CA GLY A 143 4.53 0.81 14.12
C GLY A 143 3.20 1.56 14.14
N PHE A 144 2.21 1.13 13.37
CA PHE A 144 0.84 1.65 13.49
C PHE A 144 0.22 1.21 14.82
N GLN A 145 -0.64 2.05 15.35
CA GLN A 145 -1.46 1.76 16.52
C GLN A 145 -2.88 1.41 16.09
N MET A 146 -3.44 0.38 16.73
CA MET A 146 -4.82 -0.06 16.50
C MET A 146 -5.79 0.81 17.31
N PHE A 147 -6.67 1.54 16.63
CA PHE A 147 -7.68 2.39 17.24
C PHE A 147 -9.02 1.68 17.45
N GLY A 148 -9.24 0.56 16.81
CA GLY A 148 -10.41 -0.27 16.98
C GLY A 148 -10.98 -0.76 15.64
N PRO A 149 -12.06 -1.56 15.69
CA PRO A 149 -12.79 -1.96 14.49
C PRO A 149 -13.50 -0.75 13.88
N CYS A 150 -13.63 -0.76 12.55
CA CYS A 150 -14.35 0.24 11.80
C CYS A 150 -15.00 -0.36 10.56
N GLU A 151 -15.83 0.45 9.90
CA GLU A 151 -16.38 0.11 8.59
C GLU A 151 -15.91 1.15 7.58
N VAL A 152 -15.48 0.68 6.41
CA VAL A 152 -15.12 1.53 5.28
C VAL A 152 -15.84 1.07 4.02
N GLU A 153 -16.09 1.99 3.11
CA GLU A 153 -16.64 1.65 1.80
C GLU A 153 -15.52 1.24 0.86
N TYR A 154 -15.38 -0.07 0.61
CA TYR A 154 -14.45 -0.60 -0.37
C TYR A 154 -14.78 -2.03 -0.77
N PRO A 155 -14.84 -2.36 -2.07
CA PRO A 155 -14.85 -1.42 -3.19
C PRO A 155 -16.09 -0.51 -3.17
N PRO A 156 -16.16 0.54 -4.01
CA PRO A 156 -17.30 1.45 -4.00
C PRO A 156 -18.66 0.74 -4.02
N GLY A 157 -19.56 1.14 -3.12
CA GLY A 157 -20.86 0.50 -2.92
C GLY A 157 -20.89 -0.71 -1.99
N THR A 158 -19.72 -1.11 -1.45
CA THR A 158 -19.60 -2.26 -0.53
C THR A 158 -19.01 -1.82 0.80
N THR A 159 -19.68 -2.16 1.90
CA THR A 159 -19.13 -1.94 3.24
C THR A 159 -18.17 -3.08 3.60
N MET A 160 -16.96 -2.74 3.97
CA MET A 160 -15.93 -3.67 4.44
C MET A 160 -15.71 -3.47 5.95
N GLU A 161 -15.83 -4.54 6.71
CA GLU A 161 -15.40 -4.54 8.11
C GLU A 161 -13.89 -4.54 8.20
N SER A 162 -13.34 -3.50 8.79
CA SER A 162 -11.91 -3.21 8.82
C SER A 162 -11.42 -2.92 10.23
N ASN A 163 -10.12 -2.76 10.35
CA ASN A 163 -9.48 -2.21 11.52
C ASN A 163 -8.91 -0.83 11.20
N ASP A 164 -9.10 0.11 12.11
CA ASP A 164 -8.54 1.46 12.04
C ASP A 164 -7.12 1.44 12.63
N TRP A 165 -6.13 1.46 11.77
CA TRP A 165 -4.72 1.56 12.14
C TRP A 165 -4.20 2.96 11.81
N ARG A 166 -3.48 3.57 12.75
CA ARG A 166 -2.94 4.92 12.57
C ARG A 166 -1.45 5.00 12.94
N PHE A 167 -0.69 5.70 12.11
CA PHE A 167 0.72 6.00 12.34
C PHE A 167 0.90 7.49 12.54
N ASP A 168 1.54 7.89 13.63
CA ASP A 168 1.81 9.31 13.93
C ASP A 168 3.15 9.74 13.30
N LEU A 169 3.08 10.54 12.25
CA LEU A 169 4.26 11.06 11.56
C LEU A 169 5.08 12.05 12.39
N ARG A 170 4.53 12.52 13.51
CA ARG A 170 5.16 13.50 14.41
C ARG A 170 5.68 12.90 15.69
N ALA A 171 5.46 11.61 15.88
CA ALA A 171 5.95 10.89 17.06
C ALA A 171 7.47 10.64 16.98
#